data_fe38b8a0f871606a5b94eb0384e6faf0
#
_entry.id   fe38b8a0f871606a5b94eb0384e6faf0
#
_cell.length_a   1.000
_cell.length_b   1.000
_cell.length_c   1.000
_cell.angle_alpha   90.00
_cell.angle_beta   90.00
_cell.angle_gamma   90.00
#
_symmetry.space_group_name_H-M   'P 1'
#
loop_
_entity.id
_entity.type
_entity.pdbx_description
1 polymer ?
#
loop_
_entity_poly.entity_id
_entity_poly.type
_entity_poly.pdbx_seq_one_letter_code
_entity_poly.pdbx_strand_id
1 'polypeptide(L)'
;MKTSTVIMAALALLACSGGVLAKGGNGSPAGVVPGSLEVTRYDGIADDLLSGGLNADGLQSASPPGFADPLNPTPAEVRRRAIYTNFRAITDMTTAGGYGLFWGPRLAPAFKGATPGLIPGVEYKALIKVKPSPGSVNNVPVAVQIPDHFDPDDPCILLAPPSGSRGYYGGIAVGEWGLFEGCAVVLPGKATGTGFHLLATDEVYDRDGVLKPADETGRKAQFAVRKTARLKKFLNDHPHRVAVKHAHSRINPERIWGDLALRGIGFAFWALNDHYDMPLDCFGEGGDREENKKNQDRRCGFTPDNTRVIASGTSNAAGTSLRALEKDHKGLIDGLVVIEPNINPDSAGKFAIDFGGDIFGGHGTSLFDNHTLMGIYAPCAALSPSLAGTPLN
;
A
#
# COMPACT_ATOMS: atom_id res chain seq x y z
N MET A 1 -19.16 12.42 63.82
CA MET A 1 -18.41 11.69 62.77
C MET A 1 -19.28 11.67 61.52
N LYS A 2 -18.93 12.48 60.52
CA LYS A 2 -19.65 12.54 59.23
C LYS A 2 -18.76 11.84 58.23
N THR A 3 -19.23 10.72 57.72
CA THR A 3 -18.60 9.93 56.65
C THR A 3 -18.92 10.59 55.30
N SER A 4 -17.89 11.14 54.64
CA SER A 4 -17.99 11.64 53.26
C SER A 4 -17.75 10.51 52.30
N THR A 5 -18.75 10.16 51.49
CA THR A 5 -18.67 9.21 50.38
C THR A 5 -18.14 9.97 49.19
N VAL A 6 -16.94 9.59 48.73
CA VAL A 6 -16.37 10.08 47.48
C VAL A 6 -16.92 9.21 46.34
N ILE A 7 -17.72 9.82 45.46
CA ILE A 7 -18.19 9.21 44.20
C ILE A 7 -17.10 9.48 43.17
N MET A 8 -16.36 8.45 42.82
CA MET A 8 -15.51 8.49 41.61
C MET A 8 -16.40 8.34 40.36
N ALA A 9 -16.54 9.42 39.62
CA ALA A 9 -17.11 9.40 38.30
C ALA A 9 -16.05 8.86 37.33
N ALA A 10 -16.26 7.65 36.84
CA ALA A 10 -15.48 7.10 35.73
C ALA A 10 -15.90 7.83 34.44
N LEU A 11 -15.04 8.72 33.95
CA LEU A 11 -15.16 9.25 32.59
C LEU A 11 -14.83 8.10 31.62
N ALA A 12 -15.85 7.55 30.98
CA ALA A 12 -15.68 6.73 29.81
C ALA A 12 -15.23 7.63 28.65
N LEU A 13 -13.95 7.58 28.31
CA LEU A 13 -13.45 8.12 27.05
C LEU A 13 -14.06 7.24 25.92
N LEU A 14 -15.14 7.74 25.30
CA LEU A 14 -15.54 7.26 24.00
C LEU A 14 -14.42 7.65 23.03
N ALA A 15 -13.60 6.68 22.66
CA ALA A 15 -12.74 6.78 21.50
C ALA A 15 -13.66 6.98 20.28
N CYS A 16 -13.65 8.16 19.69
CA CYS A 16 -14.23 8.39 18.37
C CYS A 16 -13.41 7.62 17.35
N SER A 17 -13.74 6.34 17.18
CA SER A 17 -13.29 5.56 16.04
C SER A 17 -13.87 6.20 14.78
N GLY A 18 -13.04 6.44 13.76
CA GLY A 18 -13.47 6.95 12.47
C GLY A 18 -14.73 6.24 11.99
N GLY A 19 -15.76 7.01 11.67
CA GLY A 19 -17.04 6.44 11.26
C GLY A 19 -16.91 5.74 9.90
N VAL A 20 -17.32 4.49 9.83
CA VAL A 20 -17.48 3.77 8.55
C VAL A 20 -18.66 4.40 7.81
N LEU A 21 -18.39 5.03 6.68
CA LEU A 21 -19.42 5.60 5.81
C LEU A 21 -19.90 4.53 4.84
N ALA A 22 -21.15 4.11 4.95
CA ALA A 22 -21.82 3.35 3.90
C ALA A 22 -22.35 4.34 2.86
N LYS A 23 -21.60 4.60 1.78
CA LYS A 23 -22.10 5.29 0.59
C LYS A 23 -22.25 4.28 -0.56
N GLY A 24 -23.34 4.31 -1.24
CA GLY A 24 -23.65 3.47 -2.39
C GLY A 24 -24.33 4.30 -3.46
N GLY A 25 -23.56 4.79 -4.42
CA GLY A 25 -24.07 5.44 -5.64
C GLY A 25 -23.59 4.72 -6.90
N ASN A 26 -22.34 4.36 -6.96
CA ASN A 26 -21.66 3.92 -8.19
C ASN A 26 -21.34 2.41 -8.26
N GLY A 27 -22.12 1.54 -7.67
CA GLY A 27 -21.90 0.09 -7.74
C GLY A 27 -20.53 -0.36 -7.20
N SER A 28 -20.23 -1.64 -7.24
CA SER A 28 -18.90 -2.14 -6.81
C SER A 28 -17.85 -1.90 -7.89
N PRO A 29 -16.64 -1.39 -7.54
CA PRO A 29 -15.58 -1.16 -8.51
C PRO A 29 -15.13 -2.46 -9.18
N ALA A 30 -14.82 -2.37 -10.47
CA ALA A 30 -14.41 -3.54 -11.26
C ALA A 30 -13.15 -4.21 -10.70
N GLY A 31 -13.19 -5.52 -10.55
CA GLY A 31 -12.06 -6.31 -10.08
C GLY A 31 -11.77 -6.25 -8.59
N VAL A 32 -12.59 -5.56 -7.81
CA VAL A 32 -12.58 -5.59 -6.35
C VAL A 32 -13.29 -6.83 -5.82
N VAL A 33 -12.80 -7.38 -4.73
CA VAL A 33 -13.44 -8.52 -4.05
C VAL A 33 -14.73 -8.05 -3.39
N PRO A 34 -15.89 -8.63 -3.68
CA PRO A 34 -17.15 -8.25 -3.07
C PRO A 34 -17.09 -8.26 -1.53
N GLY A 35 -17.59 -7.19 -0.90
CA GLY A 35 -17.60 -7.02 0.54
C GLY A 35 -16.23 -6.73 1.17
N SER A 36 -15.21 -6.40 0.36
CA SER A 36 -13.90 -5.96 0.87
C SER A 36 -13.73 -4.44 0.89
N LEU A 37 -14.64 -3.71 0.27
CA LEU A 37 -14.61 -2.25 0.28
C LEU A 37 -14.95 -1.70 1.67
N GLU A 38 -14.16 -0.78 2.14
CA GLU A 38 -14.39 0.02 3.34
C GLU A 38 -14.02 1.47 3.08
N VAL A 39 -14.82 2.36 3.57
CA VAL A 39 -14.60 3.80 3.49
C VAL A 39 -14.52 4.36 4.91
N THR A 40 -13.41 4.99 5.25
CA THR A 40 -13.16 5.53 6.59
C THR A 40 -12.84 7.01 6.50
N ARG A 41 -13.50 7.81 7.31
CA ARG A 41 -13.24 9.24 7.48
C ARG A 41 -12.26 9.46 8.62
N TYR A 42 -11.24 10.27 8.39
CA TYR A 42 -10.29 10.73 9.38
C TYR A 42 -10.45 12.24 9.60
N ASP A 43 -10.47 12.66 10.85
CA ASP A 43 -10.77 14.05 11.25
C ASP A 43 -9.54 14.98 11.22
N GLY A 44 -8.34 14.43 11.08
CA GLY A 44 -7.10 15.20 11.17
C GLY A 44 -6.80 15.71 12.59
N ILE A 45 -7.42 15.13 13.61
CA ILE A 45 -7.21 15.46 15.03
C ILE A 45 -6.82 14.21 15.81
N ALA A 46 -7.71 13.22 15.88
CA ALA A 46 -7.47 11.94 16.55
C ALA A 46 -6.77 10.92 15.65
N ASP A 47 -7.08 10.95 14.35
CA ASP A 47 -6.45 10.14 13.31
C ASP A 47 -6.43 10.91 12.00
N ASP A 48 -5.53 10.54 11.09
CA ASP A 48 -5.30 11.25 9.84
C ASP A 48 -4.81 10.33 8.70
N LEU A 49 -4.81 10.86 7.47
CA LEU A 49 -4.40 10.09 6.30
C LEU A 49 -2.89 9.77 6.27
N LEU A 50 -2.06 10.68 6.77
CA LEU A 50 -0.60 10.59 6.63
C LEU A 50 0.06 9.85 7.78
N SER A 51 -0.25 10.21 9.01
CA SER A 51 0.49 9.73 10.18
C SER A 51 -0.25 8.66 11.00
N GLY A 52 -1.52 8.39 10.70
CA GLY A 52 -2.34 7.49 11.50
C GLY A 52 -2.60 8.02 12.92
N GLY A 53 -2.69 9.33 13.08
CA GLY A 53 -2.89 10.00 14.35
C GLY A 53 -1.62 10.15 15.20
N LEU A 54 -0.45 9.76 14.67
CA LEU A 54 0.83 9.87 15.38
C LEU A 54 1.42 11.28 15.32
N ASN A 55 1.04 12.07 14.33
CA ASN A 55 1.65 13.35 13.95
C ASN A 55 3.17 13.26 13.71
N ALA A 56 3.83 14.40 13.55
CA ALA A 56 5.26 14.46 13.30
C ALA A 56 6.10 13.89 14.45
N ASP A 57 5.71 14.17 15.69
CA ASP A 57 6.47 13.74 16.88
C ASP A 57 6.32 12.25 17.13
N GLY A 58 5.11 11.69 16.95
CA GLY A 58 4.88 10.27 17.09
C GLY A 58 5.58 9.44 16.02
N LEU A 59 5.64 9.92 14.77
CA LEU A 59 6.42 9.28 13.71
C LEU A 59 7.93 9.34 13.98
N GLN A 60 8.42 10.40 14.61
CA GLN A 60 9.83 10.56 14.96
C GLN A 60 10.21 9.79 16.24
N SER A 61 9.24 9.37 17.06
CA SER A 61 9.49 8.60 18.28
C SER A 61 10.33 7.36 18.04
N ALA A 62 11.29 7.09 18.89
CA ALA A 62 12.09 5.86 18.85
C ALA A 62 11.25 4.62 19.19
N SER A 63 10.21 4.79 19.99
CA SER A 63 9.31 3.70 20.39
C SER A 63 8.15 3.60 19.43
N PRO A 64 7.95 2.44 18.80
CA PRO A 64 6.80 2.23 17.92
C PRO A 64 5.49 2.21 18.71
N PRO A 65 4.34 2.58 18.10
CA PRO A 65 3.04 2.49 18.76
C PRO A 65 2.75 1.04 19.14
N GLY A 66 2.25 0.85 20.38
CA GLY A 66 1.88 -0.46 20.90
C GLY A 66 0.54 -0.96 20.38
N PHE A 67 0.21 -2.20 20.76
CA PHE A 67 -1.12 -2.78 20.64
C PHE A 67 -1.72 -2.92 22.04
N ALA A 68 -3.01 -2.65 22.21
CA ALA A 68 -3.70 -2.87 23.46
C ALA A 68 -3.72 -4.36 23.84
N ASP A 69 -3.99 -5.20 22.84
CA ASP A 69 -3.80 -6.66 22.91
C ASP A 69 -2.94 -7.11 21.73
N PRO A 70 -1.66 -7.47 21.96
CA PRO A 70 -0.77 -7.92 20.88
C PRO A 70 -1.22 -9.19 20.16
N LEU A 71 -2.08 -9.99 20.79
CA LEU A 71 -2.61 -11.22 20.19
C LEU A 71 -3.84 -10.96 19.32
N ASN A 72 -4.56 -9.85 19.61
CA ASN A 72 -5.78 -9.48 18.90
C ASN A 72 -5.77 -7.99 18.54
N PRO A 73 -4.82 -7.53 17.70
CA PRO A 73 -4.73 -6.12 17.36
C PRO A 73 -5.94 -5.68 16.54
N THR A 74 -6.40 -4.45 16.80
CA THR A 74 -7.45 -3.84 16.00
C THR A 74 -6.93 -3.38 14.63
N PRO A 75 -7.78 -3.25 13.59
CA PRO A 75 -7.39 -2.69 12.29
C PRO A 75 -6.73 -1.31 12.38
N ALA A 76 -7.22 -0.44 13.28
CA ALA A 76 -6.66 0.89 13.49
C ALA A 76 -5.24 0.83 14.07
N GLU A 77 -4.99 -0.05 15.03
CA GLU A 77 -3.65 -0.25 15.60
C GLU A 77 -2.68 -0.83 14.57
N VAL A 78 -3.13 -1.81 13.76
CA VAL A 78 -2.33 -2.38 12.67
C VAL A 78 -1.98 -1.29 11.64
N ARG A 79 -2.96 -0.47 11.24
CA ARG A 79 -2.75 0.67 10.34
C ARG A 79 -1.71 1.64 10.89
N ARG A 80 -1.88 2.11 12.12
CA ARG A 80 -0.95 3.04 12.80
C ARG A 80 0.46 2.48 12.88
N ARG A 81 0.59 1.21 13.26
CA ARG A 81 1.87 0.52 13.31
C ARG A 81 2.51 0.37 11.92
N ALA A 82 1.70 0.06 10.90
CA ALA A 82 2.17 -0.07 9.52
C ALA A 82 2.67 1.28 8.98
N ILE A 83 1.95 2.38 9.19
CA ILE A 83 2.36 3.73 8.80
C ILE A 83 3.69 4.07 9.48
N TYR A 84 3.78 3.95 10.80
CA TYR A 84 5.00 4.21 11.56
C TYR A 84 6.20 3.43 11.02
N THR A 85 6.04 2.13 10.87
CA THR A 85 7.13 1.23 10.45
C THR A 85 7.57 1.53 9.03
N ASN A 86 6.63 1.76 8.12
CA ASN A 86 6.95 2.00 6.71
C ASN A 86 7.58 3.37 6.49
N PHE A 87 7.11 4.39 7.19
CA PHE A 87 7.66 5.74 7.11
C PHE A 87 9.13 5.73 7.53
N ARG A 88 9.42 5.20 8.71
CA ARG A 88 10.79 5.13 9.25
C ARG A 88 11.73 4.17 8.51
N ALA A 89 11.20 3.19 7.80
CA ALA A 89 12.03 2.23 7.07
C ALA A 89 12.59 2.79 5.74
N ILE A 90 12.04 3.90 5.25
CA ILE A 90 12.41 4.46 3.94
C ILE A 90 13.10 5.82 4.12
N THR A 91 12.74 6.55 5.17
CA THR A 91 13.15 7.94 5.37
C THR A 91 14.07 8.07 6.57
N ASP A 92 15.06 8.95 6.47
CA ASP A 92 15.88 9.36 7.60
C ASP A 92 15.10 10.36 8.46
N MET A 93 14.75 9.96 9.68
CA MET A 93 13.94 10.76 10.61
C MET A 93 14.76 11.82 11.36
N THR A 94 16.00 12.08 10.96
CA THR A 94 16.83 13.13 11.53
C THR A 94 16.71 14.42 10.72
N THR A 95 17.00 15.57 11.36
CA THR A 95 17.08 16.86 10.67
C THR A 95 18.20 16.85 9.64
N ALA A 96 19.31 16.14 9.89
CA ALA A 96 20.39 15.99 8.93
C ALA A 96 19.95 15.23 7.67
N GLY A 97 19.01 14.28 7.81
CA GLY A 97 18.36 13.61 6.69
C GLY A 97 17.29 14.45 6.00
N GLY A 98 17.02 15.64 6.45
CA GLY A 98 16.05 16.57 5.85
C GLY A 98 14.64 16.53 6.47
N TYR A 99 14.42 15.72 7.51
CA TYR A 99 13.11 15.64 8.18
C TYR A 99 12.69 16.98 8.79
N GLY A 100 11.54 17.48 8.39
CA GLY A 100 11.00 18.77 8.80
C GLY A 100 11.60 19.98 8.05
N LEU A 101 12.50 19.73 7.07
CA LEU A 101 13.07 20.77 6.19
C LEU A 101 12.69 20.54 4.72
N PHE A 102 12.86 19.33 4.23
CA PHE A 102 12.58 18.96 2.84
C PHE A 102 11.45 17.94 2.71
N TRP A 103 11.19 17.20 3.76
CA TRP A 103 10.16 16.16 3.82
C TRP A 103 9.72 15.92 5.27
N GLY A 104 8.65 15.18 5.45
CA GLY A 104 8.09 14.81 6.74
C GLY A 104 6.83 15.58 7.09
N PRO A 105 5.99 15.03 7.96
CA PRO A 105 4.69 15.59 8.32
C PRO A 105 4.72 17.01 8.90
N ARG A 106 5.88 17.49 9.40
CA ARG A 106 6.01 18.88 9.89
C ARG A 106 5.77 19.92 8.80
N LEU A 107 5.88 19.55 7.53
CA LEU A 107 5.63 20.43 6.39
C LEU A 107 4.16 20.46 5.99
N ALA A 108 3.35 19.54 6.52
CA ALA A 108 1.92 19.53 6.25
C ALA A 108 1.25 20.79 6.83
N PRO A 109 0.35 21.41 6.07
CA PRO A 109 -0.43 22.53 6.59
C PRO A 109 -1.32 22.10 7.76
N ALA A 110 -1.66 23.06 8.63
CA ALA A 110 -2.64 22.81 9.67
C ALA A 110 -4.06 23.03 9.10
N PHE A 111 -4.93 22.03 9.21
CA PHE A 111 -6.32 22.08 8.74
C PHE A 111 -7.29 22.12 9.90
N LYS A 112 -8.25 23.08 9.89
CA LYS A 112 -9.39 23.13 10.82
C LYS A 112 -9.03 22.85 12.31
N GLY A 113 -7.90 23.36 12.79
CA GLY A 113 -7.42 23.14 14.15
C GLY A 113 -6.55 21.90 14.34
N ALA A 114 -6.31 21.11 13.32
CA ALA A 114 -5.33 20.03 13.36
C ALA A 114 -3.91 20.59 13.49
N THR A 115 -3.04 19.84 14.12
CA THR A 115 -1.62 20.18 14.19
C THR A 115 -0.91 19.81 12.87
N PRO A 116 0.21 20.46 12.51
CA PRO A 116 1.01 20.03 11.35
C PRO A 116 1.35 18.55 11.42
N GLY A 117 1.22 17.87 10.30
CA GLY A 117 1.40 16.42 10.20
C GLY A 117 0.12 15.61 10.33
N LEU A 118 -1.02 16.25 10.58
CA LEU A 118 -2.32 15.61 10.60
C LEU A 118 -3.16 16.09 9.40
N ILE A 119 -3.46 15.19 8.48
CA ILE A 119 -4.20 15.51 7.25
C ILE A 119 -5.59 14.85 7.29
N PRO A 120 -6.66 15.64 7.45
CA PRO A 120 -8.02 15.10 7.40
C PRO A 120 -8.40 14.65 5.98
N GLY A 121 -9.31 13.67 5.90
CA GLY A 121 -9.79 13.18 4.63
C GLY A 121 -10.48 11.83 4.72
N VAL A 122 -10.66 11.20 3.58
CA VAL A 122 -11.31 9.90 3.44
C VAL A 122 -10.36 8.87 2.85
N GLU A 123 -10.36 7.67 3.40
CA GLU A 123 -9.61 6.54 2.87
C GLU A 123 -10.56 5.42 2.41
N TYR A 124 -10.42 5.05 1.15
CA TYR A 124 -11.09 3.91 0.53
C TYR A 124 -10.12 2.72 0.54
N LYS A 125 -10.49 1.62 1.19
CA LYS A 125 -9.69 0.39 1.22
C LYS A 125 -10.44 -0.76 0.57
N ALA A 126 -9.73 -1.56 -0.22
CA ALA A 126 -10.31 -2.72 -0.86
C ALA A 126 -9.27 -3.82 -1.12
N LEU A 127 -9.76 -4.99 -1.52
CA LEU A 127 -8.92 -6.07 -2.06
C LEU A 127 -9.12 -6.16 -3.57
N ILE A 128 -8.05 -6.01 -4.32
CA ILE A 128 -8.04 -6.29 -5.76
C ILE A 128 -7.86 -7.80 -5.96
N LYS A 129 -8.79 -8.41 -6.69
CA LYS A 129 -8.75 -9.83 -7.02
C LYS A 129 -7.68 -10.10 -8.08
N VAL A 130 -6.70 -10.93 -7.78
CA VAL A 130 -5.71 -11.44 -8.75
C VAL A 130 -6.12 -12.86 -9.15
N LYS A 131 -5.80 -13.28 -10.38
CA LYS A 131 -6.06 -14.67 -10.81
C LYS A 131 -5.36 -15.63 -9.83
N PRO A 132 -6.10 -16.42 -9.05
CA PRO A 132 -5.49 -17.38 -8.15
C PRO A 132 -4.99 -18.60 -8.93
N SER A 133 -4.00 -19.29 -8.39
CA SER A 133 -3.79 -20.70 -8.73
C SER A 133 -5.04 -21.51 -8.37
N PRO A 134 -5.38 -22.58 -9.11
CA PRO A 134 -6.59 -23.34 -8.81
C PRO A 134 -6.72 -23.72 -7.34
N GLY A 135 -7.79 -23.27 -6.71
CA GLY A 135 -8.10 -23.55 -5.32
C GLY A 135 -7.39 -22.70 -4.26
N SER A 136 -6.68 -21.63 -4.65
CA SER A 136 -6.13 -20.63 -3.71
C SER A 136 -6.89 -19.31 -3.80
N VAL A 137 -6.84 -18.52 -2.71
CA VAL A 137 -7.22 -17.11 -2.71
C VAL A 137 -5.96 -16.29 -2.93
N ASN A 138 -6.01 -15.31 -3.83
CA ASN A 138 -4.92 -14.40 -4.10
C ASN A 138 -5.49 -13.02 -4.37
N ASN A 139 -5.45 -12.18 -3.36
CA ASN A 139 -5.92 -10.81 -3.40
C ASN A 139 -4.81 -9.86 -2.98
N VAL A 140 -4.94 -8.61 -3.38
CA VAL A 140 -3.96 -7.57 -3.08
C VAL A 140 -4.69 -6.37 -2.50
N PRO A 141 -4.32 -5.91 -1.31
CA PRO A 141 -4.92 -4.71 -0.73
C PRO A 141 -4.53 -3.47 -1.52
N VAL A 142 -5.45 -2.52 -1.58
CA VAL A 142 -5.26 -1.19 -2.16
C VAL A 142 -5.94 -0.17 -1.25
N ALA A 143 -5.33 1.00 -1.12
CA ALA A 143 -5.97 2.15 -0.50
C ALA A 143 -5.94 3.35 -1.45
N VAL A 144 -6.96 4.20 -1.35
CA VAL A 144 -7.02 5.53 -1.97
C VAL A 144 -7.33 6.52 -0.88
N GLN A 145 -6.46 7.50 -0.72
CA GLN A 145 -6.57 8.57 0.26
C GLN A 145 -6.95 9.86 -0.46
N ILE A 146 -8.05 10.47 -0.06
CA ILE A 146 -8.56 11.74 -0.62
C ILE A 146 -8.52 12.78 0.50
N PRO A 147 -7.57 13.73 0.48
CA PRO A 147 -7.50 14.77 1.51
C PRO A 147 -8.65 15.76 1.37
N ASP A 148 -9.07 16.39 2.47
CA ASP A 148 -10.20 17.35 2.48
C ASP A 148 -9.96 18.60 1.62
N HIS A 149 -8.71 18.89 1.33
CA HIS A 149 -8.34 20.01 0.46
C HIS A 149 -8.07 19.58 -1.00
N PHE A 150 -8.48 18.37 -1.38
CA PHE A 150 -8.50 17.98 -2.79
C PHE A 150 -9.34 18.96 -3.60
N ASP A 151 -8.79 19.46 -4.70
CA ASP A 151 -9.47 20.40 -5.58
C ASP A 151 -10.14 19.65 -6.75
N PRO A 152 -11.49 19.59 -6.77
CA PRO A 152 -12.21 18.94 -7.87
C PRO A 152 -12.12 19.70 -9.21
N ASP A 153 -11.74 20.97 -9.19
CA ASP A 153 -11.61 21.80 -10.41
C ASP A 153 -10.21 21.70 -11.03
N ASP A 154 -9.19 21.25 -10.24
CA ASP A 154 -7.82 20.93 -10.71
C ASP A 154 -7.37 19.56 -10.18
N PRO A 155 -8.06 18.47 -10.57
CA PRO A 155 -7.89 17.17 -9.96
C PRO A 155 -6.55 16.51 -10.29
N CYS A 156 -5.95 15.89 -9.30
CA CYS A 156 -4.75 15.08 -9.48
C CYS A 156 -4.79 13.77 -8.68
N ILE A 157 -4.16 12.74 -9.22
CA ILE A 157 -3.93 11.44 -8.59
C ILE A 157 -2.42 11.19 -8.53
N LEU A 158 -1.90 10.86 -7.35
CA LEU A 158 -0.54 10.37 -7.20
C LEU A 158 -0.56 8.86 -6.97
N LEU A 159 0.04 8.12 -7.88
CA LEU A 159 0.31 6.69 -7.70
C LEU A 159 1.58 6.53 -6.87
N ALA A 160 1.47 5.93 -5.69
CA ALA A 160 2.55 5.71 -4.75
C ALA A 160 2.64 4.22 -4.32
N PRO A 161 3.24 3.35 -5.14
CA PRO A 161 3.43 1.96 -4.77
C PRO A 161 4.39 1.82 -3.60
N PRO A 162 4.28 0.75 -2.79
CA PRO A 162 5.20 0.53 -1.68
C PRO A 162 6.60 0.18 -2.18
N SER A 163 7.62 0.80 -1.62
CA SER A 163 9.01 0.38 -1.82
C SER A 163 9.33 -0.87 -1.03
N GLY A 164 10.24 -1.72 -1.51
CA GLY A 164 10.58 -3.00 -0.88
C GLY A 164 9.39 -3.97 -0.86
N SER A 165 9.51 -5.08 -0.15
CA SER A 165 8.44 -6.07 0.03
C SER A 165 7.52 -5.68 1.19
N ARG A 166 6.98 -4.46 1.16
CA ARG A 166 6.11 -3.90 2.20
C ARG A 166 4.65 -3.96 1.79
N GLY A 167 3.76 -3.79 2.77
CA GLY A 167 2.34 -3.56 2.54
C GLY A 167 2.09 -2.20 1.85
N TYR A 168 0.85 -1.96 1.47
CA TYR A 168 0.49 -0.77 0.67
C TYR A 168 0.84 0.56 1.34
N TYR A 169 0.83 0.68 2.66
CA TYR A 169 1.34 1.87 3.35
C TYR A 169 2.85 2.10 3.18
N GLY A 170 3.59 1.16 2.59
CA GLY A 170 4.98 1.38 2.18
C GLY A 170 5.17 2.45 1.11
N GLY A 171 4.09 2.92 0.47
CA GLY A 171 4.07 4.06 -0.44
C GLY A 171 3.94 5.41 0.24
N ILE A 172 3.65 5.45 1.55
CA ILE A 172 3.29 6.69 2.25
C ILE A 172 4.39 7.76 2.21
N ALA A 173 5.66 7.36 2.24
CA ALA A 173 6.78 8.31 2.20
C ALA A 173 6.87 9.12 0.89
N VAL A 174 6.37 8.55 -0.21
CA VAL A 174 6.24 9.24 -1.50
C VAL A 174 4.84 9.85 -1.61
N GLY A 175 3.83 9.17 -1.09
CA GLY A 175 2.44 9.63 -1.05
C GLY A 175 2.25 10.91 -0.25
N GLU A 176 3.12 11.17 0.73
CA GLU A 176 3.15 12.38 1.54
C GLU A 176 3.06 13.65 0.69
N TRP A 177 3.91 13.75 -0.34
CA TRP A 177 3.91 14.89 -1.25
C TRP A 177 2.54 15.08 -1.93
N GLY A 178 1.95 14.01 -2.42
CA GLY A 178 0.62 14.08 -3.05
C GLY A 178 -0.46 14.56 -2.09
N LEU A 179 -0.43 14.09 -0.84
CA LEU A 179 -1.38 14.57 0.17
C LEU A 179 -1.18 16.06 0.49
N PHE A 180 0.05 16.57 0.49
CA PHE A 180 0.33 18.00 0.72
C PHE A 180 -0.20 18.86 -0.42
N GLU A 181 0.00 18.41 -1.66
CA GLU A 181 -0.45 19.11 -2.88
C GLU A 181 -1.96 18.95 -3.15
N GLY A 182 -2.69 18.26 -2.31
CA GLY A 182 -4.12 18.05 -2.48
C GLY A 182 -4.48 16.97 -3.50
N CYS A 183 -3.55 16.14 -3.93
CA CYS A 183 -3.85 15.01 -4.80
C CYS A 183 -4.52 13.86 -4.05
N ALA A 184 -5.38 13.11 -4.72
CA ALA A 184 -5.76 11.79 -4.26
C ALA A 184 -4.55 10.84 -4.38
N VAL A 185 -4.20 10.16 -3.29
CA VAL A 185 -3.04 9.26 -3.27
C VAL A 185 -3.49 7.82 -3.32
N VAL A 186 -3.04 7.07 -4.32
CA VAL A 186 -3.33 5.65 -4.43
C VAL A 186 -2.11 4.82 -4.01
N LEU A 187 -2.34 3.94 -3.05
CA LEU A 187 -1.37 3.04 -2.44
C LEU A 187 -1.70 1.59 -2.87
N PRO A 188 -1.25 1.14 -4.04
CA PRO A 188 -1.53 -0.22 -4.49
C PRO A 188 -0.59 -1.20 -3.80
N GLY A 189 -1.12 -2.29 -3.26
CA GLY A 189 -0.27 -3.39 -2.83
C GLY A 189 0.41 -4.06 -4.02
N LYS A 190 1.59 -4.61 -3.79
CA LYS A 190 2.37 -5.34 -4.80
C LYS A 190 2.26 -6.87 -4.68
N ALA A 191 1.47 -7.37 -3.74
CA ALA A 191 1.34 -8.79 -3.41
C ALA A 191 2.62 -9.45 -2.85
N THR A 192 3.72 -8.72 -2.70
CA THR A 192 4.93 -9.15 -2.00
C THR A 192 4.94 -8.66 -0.57
N GLY A 193 5.48 -9.45 0.35
CA GLY A 193 5.60 -9.06 1.76
C GLY A 193 4.30 -9.05 2.56
N THR A 194 3.18 -9.46 1.98
CA THR A 194 1.87 -9.48 2.65
C THR A 194 1.08 -10.73 2.30
N GLY A 195 0.17 -11.11 3.19
CA GLY A 195 -0.74 -12.23 2.95
C GLY A 195 -0.08 -13.58 3.09
N PHE A 196 0.15 -14.01 4.32
CA PHE A 196 0.59 -15.36 4.67
C PHE A 196 -0.62 -16.22 5.02
N HIS A 197 -0.47 -17.54 4.85
CA HIS A 197 -1.36 -18.53 5.42
C HIS A 197 -0.57 -19.37 6.42
N LEU A 198 -0.90 -19.27 7.69
CA LEU A 198 -0.33 -20.05 8.77
C LEU A 198 -0.99 -21.42 8.75
N LEU A 199 -0.30 -22.43 8.19
CA LEU A 199 -0.93 -23.73 7.89
C LEU A 199 -1.20 -24.57 9.15
N ALA A 200 -0.44 -24.32 10.24
CA ALA A 200 -0.62 -25.02 11.50
C ALA A 200 -1.93 -24.63 12.20
N THR A 201 -2.24 -23.35 12.24
CA THR A 201 -3.41 -22.80 12.92
C THR A 201 -4.59 -22.55 11.98
N ASP A 202 -4.38 -22.64 10.67
CA ASP A 202 -5.36 -22.32 9.63
C ASP A 202 -5.79 -20.85 9.64
N GLU A 203 -4.84 -19.95 9.84
CA GLU A 203 -5.10 -18.53 9.94
C GLU A 203 -4.50 -17.78 8.74
N VAL A 204 -5.18 -16.74 8.31
CA VAL A 204 -4.85 -15.90 7.17
C VAL A 204 -5.01 -14.42 7.56
N TYR A 205 -4.35 -13.55 6.81
CA TYR A 205 -4.53 -12.11 6.97
C TYR A 205 -5.70 -11.60 6.14
N ASP A 206 -6.56 -10.83 6.78
CA ASP A 206 -7.64 -10.08 6.11
C ASP A 206 -7.09 -8.84 5.37
N ARG A 207 -7.99 -8.00 4.81
CA ARG A 207 -7.64 -6.77 4.10
C ARG A 207 -6.78 -5.83 4.94
N ASP A 208 -7.05 -5.71 6.21
CA ASP A 208 -6.40 -4.76 7.12
C ASP A 208 -5.10 -5.31 7.73
N GLY A 209 -4.76 -6.56 7.42
CA GLY A 209 -3.57 -7.22 7.96
C GLY A 209 -3.79 -7.80 9.37
N VAL A 210 -5.04 -8.02 9.74
CA VAL A 210 -5.38 -8.73 10.98
C VAL A 210 -5.44 -10.23 10.69
N LEU A 211 -4.84 -11.02 11.57
CA LEU A 211 -4.84 -12.48 11.49
C LEU A 211 -6.21 -13.03 11.95
N LYS A 212 -6.81 -13.89 11.13
CA LYS A 212 -8.13 -14.46 11.37
C LYS A 212 -8.21 -15.90 10.87
N PRO A 213 -9.15 -16.73 11.38
CA PRO A 213 -9.45 -18.04 10.83
C PRO A 213 -9.72 -17.99 9.32
N ALA A 214 -9.16 -18.95 8.58
CA ALA A 214 -9.25 -18.97 7.13
C ALA A 214 -10.67 -19.22 6.60
N ASP A 215 -11.47 -19.98 7.32
CA ASP A 215 -12.88 -20.26 6.99
C ASP A 215 -13.79 -19.04 7.19
N GLU A 216 -13.56 -18.25 8.23
CA GLU A 216 -14.28 -17.00 8.50
C GLU A 216 -13.93 -15.92 7.47
N THR A 217 -12.63 -15.80 7.15
CA THR A 217 -12.13 -14.79 6.21
C THR A 217 -12.50 -15.13 4.77
N GLY A 218 -12.44 -16.40 4.41
CA GLY A 218 -12.85 -16.91 3.12
C GLY A 218 -12.23 -16.17 1.94
N ARG A 219 -13.07 -15.65 1.04
CA ARG A 219 -12.62 -14.92 -0.16
C ARG A 219 -12.01 -13.55 0.14
N LYS A 220 -12.18 -13.03 1.35
CA LYS A 220 -11.63 -11.73 1.79
C LYS A 220 -10.24 -11.84 2.40
N ALA A 221 -9.62 -13.01 2.41
CA ALA A 221 -8.22 -13.17 2.75
C ALA A 221 -7.32 -12.52 1.70
N GLN A 222 -6.19 -11.98 2.13
CA GLN A 222 -5.15 -11.55 1.19
C GLN A 222 -4.55 -12.75 0.45
N PHE A 223 -4.37 -13.85 1.14
CA PHE A 223 -3.84 -15.08 0.56
C PHE A 223 -4.30 -16.30 1.37
N ALA A 224 -4.74 -17.34 0.68
CA ALA A 224 -5.01 -18.65 1.27
C ALA A 224 -4.73 -19.75 0.26
N VAL A 225 -4.15 -20.85 0.71
CA VAL A 225 -3.97 -22.05 -0.10
C VAL A 225 -5.05 -23.08 0.25
N ARG A 226 -5.50 -23.85 -0.77
CA ARG A 226 -6.44 -24.94 -0.55
C ARG A 226 -5.76 -26.07 0.20
N LYS A 227 -6.34 -26.51 1.30
CA LYS A 227 -5.89 -27.68 2.06
C LYS A 227 -6.29 -28.98 1.35
N THR A 228 -5.44 -29.44 0.44
CA THR A 228 -5.59 -30.73 -0.24
C THR A 228 -5.19 -31.89 0.69
N ALA A 229 -5.63 -33.11 0.41
CA ALA A 229 -5.19 -34.30 1.15
C ALA A 229 -3.66 -34.47 1.14
N ARG A 230 -3.02 -34.13 0.00
CA ARG A 230 -1.54 -34.12 -0.13
C ARG A 230 -0.91 -33.12 0.82
N LEU A 231 -1.44 -31.89 0.91
CA LEU A 231 -0.91 -30.87 1.83
C LEU A 231 -1.11 -31.30 3.28
N LYS A 232 -2.28 -31.84 3.62
CA LYS A 232 -2.54 -32.35 4.98
C LYS A 232 -1.55 -33.43 5.37
N LYS A 233 -1.29 -34.39 4.49
CA LYS A 233 -0.26 -35.42 4.73
C LYS A 233 1.13 -34.82 4.93
N PHE A 234 1.53 -33.84 4.09
CA PHE A 234 2.81 -33.17 4.23
C PHE A 234 2.95 -32.43 5.58
N LEU A 235 1.88 -31.83 6.06
CA LEU A 235 1.88 -31.09 7.33
C LEU A 235 2.02 -31.99 8.56
N ASN A 236 1.74 -33.28 8.46
CA ASN A 236 2.00 -34.23 9.56
C ASN A 236 3.51 -34.30 9.85
N ASP A 237 4.33 -34.26 8.81
CA ASP A 237 5.79 -34.31 8.94
C ASP A 237 6.42 -32.91 9.10
N HIS A 238 5.68 -31.86 8.71
CA HIS A 238 6.13 -30.48 8.68
C HIS A 238 5.06 -29.51 9.22
N PRO A 239 4.69 -29.56 10.50
CA PRO A 239 3.52 -28.88 11.04
C PRO A 239 3.61 -27.36 11.04
N HIS A 240 4.82 -26.79 11.12
CA HIS A 240 5.04 -25.33 11.27
C HIS A 240 5.33 -24.62 9.95
N ARG A 241 4.64 -25.02 8.87
CA ARG A 241 4.81 -24.37 7.56
C ARG A 241 3.89 -23.18 7.39
N VAL A 242 4.44 -22.18 6.72
CA VAL A 242 3.74 -20.97 6.30
C VAL A 242 3.71 -20.95 4.78
N ALA A 243 2.53 -20.76 4.18
CA ALA A 243 2.43 -20.55 2.75
C ALA A 243 2.49 -19.06 2.43
N VAL A 244 3.29 -18.72 1.43
CA VAL A 244 3.51 -17.34 0.98
C VAL A 244 3.36 -17.21 -0.53
N LYS A 245 3.08 -16.00 -1.00
CA LYS A 245 3.14 -15.68 -2.43
C LYS A 245 4.61 -15.58 -2.83
N HIS A 246 5.05 -16.47 -3.70
CA HIS A 246 6.44 -16.54 -4.13
C HIS A 246 6.55 -17.18 -5.52
N ALA A 247 7.59 -16.83 -6.27
CA ALA A 247 7.83 -17.37 -7.61
C ALA A 247 7.90 -18.90 -7.61
N HIS A 248 8.54 -19.52 -6.62
CA HIS A 248 8.60 -20.98 -6.48
C HIS A 248 7.24 -21.63 -6.19
N SER A 249 6.30 -20.93 -5.59
CA SER A 249 4.93 -21.41 -5.44
C SER A 249 4.06 -21.21 -6.69
N ARG A 250 4.69 -20.82 -7.80
CA ARG A 250 4.05 -20.46 -9.09
C ARG A 250 3.14 -19.24 -8.99
N ILE A 251 3.30 -18.46 -7.96
CA ILE A 251 2.65 -17.16 -7.78
C ILE A 251 3.78 -16.14 -7.74
N ASN A 252 4.13 -15.59 -8.91
CA ASN A 252 5.13 -14.52 -9.02
C ASN A 252 4.42 -13.17 -8.99
N PRO A 253 4.39 -12.49 -7.84
CA PRO A 253 3.74 -11.18 -7.73
C PRO A 253 4.45 -10.09 -8.52
N GLU A 254 5.76 -10.16 -8.69
CA GLU A 254 6.56 -9.16 -9.40
C GLU A 254 6.15 -9.02 -10.86
N ARG A 255 5.78 -10.12 -11.49
CA ARG A 255 5.32 -10.14 -12.88
C ARG A 255 4.12 -9.23 -13.14
N ILE A 256 3.30 -8.97 -12.12
CA ILE A 256 2.04 -8.23 -12.23
C ILE A 256 2.06 -6.88 -11.50
N TRP A 257 3.21 -6.40 -11.03
CA TRP A 257 3.27 -5.13 -10.30
C TRP A 257 2.71 -3.96 -11.10
N GLY A 258 3.11 -3.81 -12.37
CA GLY A 258 2.58 -2.77 -13.25
C GLY A 258 1.06 -2.87 -13.45
N ASP A 259 0.54 -4.09 -13.62
CA ASP A 259 -0.92 -4.30 -13.76
C ASP A 259 -1.67 -3.94 -12.47
N LEU A 260 -1.08 -4.22 -11.30
CA LEU A 260 -1.67 -3.86 -10.00
C LEU A 260 -1.68 -2.33 -9.80
N ALA A 261 -0.63 -1.66 -10.22
CA ALA A 261 -0.54 -0.20 -10.18
C ALA A 261 -1.61 0.45 -11.06
N LEU A 262 -1.76 0.03 -12.31
CA LEU A 262 -2.82 0.52 -13.22
C LEU A 262 -4.22 0.24 -12.69
N ARG A 263 -4.45 -0.92 -12.08
CA ARG A 263 -5.73 -1.22 -11.43
C ARG A 263 -5.97 -0.36 -10.18
N GLY A 264 -4.90 0.00 -9.47
CA GLY A 264 -4.96 0.98 -8.39
C GLY A 264 -5.42 2.35 -8.88
N ILE A 265 -4.87 2.84 -10.00
CA ILE A 265 -5.31 4.10 -10.65
C ILE A 265 -6.80 4.01 -11.02
N GLY A 266 -7.22 2.91 -11.64
CA GLY A 266 -8.63 2.70 -11.96
C GLY A 266 -9.54 2.69 -10.72
N PHE A 267 -9.06 2.17 -9.59
CA PHE A 267 -9.77 2.24 -8.31
C PHE A 267 -9.80 3.66 -7.75
N ALA A 268 -8.74 4.47 -7.94
CA ALA A 268 -8.73 5.87 -7.53
C ALA A 268 -9.75 6.71 -8.30
N PHE A 269 -9.87 6.53 -9.61
CA PHE A 269 -10.92 7.17 -10.40
C PHE A 269 -12.32 6.81 -9.90
N TRP A 270 -12.54 5.52 -9.62
CA TRP A 270 -13.82 5.09 -9.06
C TRP A 270 -14.07 5.73 -7.69
N ALA A 271 -13.08 5.75 -6.79
CA ALA A 271 -13.21 6.31 -5.44
C ALA A 271 -13.50 7.82 -5.46
N LEU A 272 -12.86 8.57 -6.35
CA LEU A 272 -13.12 9.99 -6.53
C LEU A 272 -14.57 10.22 -7.01
N ASN A 273 -15.01 9.49 -8.02
CA ASN A 273 -16.38 9.60 -8.54
C ASN A 273 -17.42 9.21 -7.50
N ASP A 274 -17.16 8.19 -6.68
CA ASP A 274 -18.04 7.80 -5.57
C ASP A 274 -18.07 8.87 -4.47
N HIS A 275 -16.89 9.43 -4.12
CA HIS A 275 -16.77 10.44 -3.07
C HIS A 275 -17.52 11.74 -3.38
N TYR A 276 -17.45 12.18 -4.63
CA TYR A 276 -18.05 13.44 -5.10
C TYR A 276 -19.45 13.25 -5.74
N ASP A 277 -20.03 12.06 -5.68
CA ASP A 277 -21.32 11.71 -6.32
C ASP A 277 -21.32 12.06 -7.83
N MET A 278 -20.20 11.83 -8.51
CA MET A 278 -20.07 12.11 -9.94
C MET A 278 -20.49 10.88 -10.77
N PRO A 279 -21.18 11.09 -11.90
CA PRO A 279 -21.56 9.98 -12.75
C PRO A 279 -20.33 9.36 -13.42
N LEU A 280 -20.28 8.03 -13.41
CA LEU A 280 -19.23 7.27 -14.12
C LEU A 280 -19.40 7.31 -15.65
N ASP A 281 -20.59 7.65 -16.14
CA ASP A 281 -21.04 7.49 -17.53
C ASP A 281 -21.22 8.81 -18.28
N CYS A 282 -20.33 9.79 -18.12
CA CYS A 282 -20.39 11.01 -18.93
C CYS A 282 -20.01 10.80 -20.40
N PHE A 283 -19.41 9.64 -20.73
CA PHE A 283 -19.07 9.28 -22.10
C PHE A 283 -19.70 7.93 -22.45
N GLY A 284 -20.97 7.94 -22.86
CA GLY A 284 -21.55 6.80 -23.56
C GLY A 284 -20.78 6.59 -24.87
N GLU A 285 -20.34 5.36 -25.13
CA GLU A 285 -19.86 4.96 -26.45
C GLU A 285 -21.00 5.28 -27.46
N GLY A 286 -20.84 6.36 -28.23
CA GLY A 286 -21.72 6.70 -29.34
C GLY A 286 -22.67 7.89 -29.18
N GLY A 287 -22.56 8.72 -28.17
CA GLY A 287 -23.38 9.96 -28.06
C GLY A 287 -22.80 11.07 -28.92
N ASP A 288 -23.62 11.58 -29.86
CA ASP A 288 -23.27 12.70 -30.73
C ASP A 288 -22.83 13.94 -29.92
N ARG A 289 -21.70 14.52 -30.34
CA ARG A 289 -21.11 15.75 -29.73
C ARG A 289 -22.05 16.96 -29.63
N GLU A 290 -23.19 16.96 -30.35
CA GLU A 290 -24.16 18.05 -30.34
C GLU A 290 -25.20 17.96 -29.21
N GLU A 291 -25.52 16.76 -28.71
CA GLU A 291 -26.43 16.59 -27.55
C GLU A 291 -25.79 17.01 -26.23
N ASN A 292 -24.44 16.89 -26.12
CA ASN A 292 -23.68 17.28 -24.94
C ASN A 292 -23.58 18.80 -24.71
N LYS A 293 -23.82 19.63 -25.74
CA LYS A 293 -23.82 21.10 -25.57
C LYS A 293 -25.01 21.63 -24.80
N LYS A 294 -26.10 20.87 -24.68
CA LYS A 294 -27.31 21.27 -23.91
C LYS A 294 -27.25 20.90 -22.43
N ASN A 295 -26.29 20.07 -22.03
CA ASN A 295 -26.07 19.62 -20.64
C ASN A 295 -24.78 20.18 -20.03
N GLN A 296 -24.39 21.39 -20.38
CA GLN A 296 -23.16 22.06 -19.89
C GLN A 296 -23.10 22.29 -18.36
N ASP A 297 -24.20 22.04 -17.63
CA ASP A 297 -24.24 22.14 -16.16
C ASP A 297 -24.01 20.81 -15.42
N ARG A 298 -23.85 19.69 -16.13
CA ARG A 298 -23.45 18.45 -15.49
C ARG A 298 -21.93 18.35 -15.51
N ARG A 299 -21.27 18.52 -14.35
CA ARG A 299 -19.86 18.16 -14.17
C ARG A 299 -19.72 16.66 -14.52
N CYS A 300 -18.94 16.39 -15.54
CA CYS A 300 -18.55 15.02 -15.83
C CYS A 300 -17.65 14.51 -14.71
N GLY A 301 -17.70 13.22 -14.42
CA GLY A 301 -16.86 12.61 -13.40
C GLY A 301 -15.38 12.73 -13.72
N PHE A 302 -14.56 12.31 -12.75
CA PHE A 302 -13.11 12.26 -12.91
C PHE A 302 -12.73 11.17 -13.91
N THR A 303 -11.99 11.55 -14.93
CA THR A 303 -11.55 10.70 -16.05
C THR A 303 -10.08 10.97 -16.38
N PRO A 304 -9.40 10.11 -17.14
CA PRO A 304 -8.05 10.40 -17.60
C PRO A 304 -7.92 11.69 -18.41
N ASP A 305 -8.99 12.16 -19.05
CA ASP A 305 -8.95 13.37 -19.88
C ASP A 305 -8.98 14.67 -19.06
N ASN A 306 -9.41 14.62 -17.80
CA ASN A 306 -9.58 15.81 -16.96
C ASN A 306 -8.86 15.71 -15.60
N THR A 307 -8.10 14.67 -15.36
CA THR A 307 -7.41 14.43 -14.07
C THR A 307 -5.96 14.08 -14.33
N ARG A 308 -5.04 14.84 -13.78
CA ARG A 308 -3.61 14.54 -13.90
C ARG A 308 -3.23 13.33 -13.04
N VAL A 309 -2.57 12.34 -13.62
CA VAL A 309 -2.07 11.16 -12.94
C VAL A 309 -0.57 11.12 -12.99
N ILE A 310 0.06 11.23 -11.83
CA ILE A 310 1.52 11.15 -11.67
C ILE A 310 1.87 9.82 -11.02
N ALA A 311 2.66 9.01 -11.71
CA ALA A 311 3.22 7.80 -11.12
C ALA A 311 4.57 8.10 -10.46
N SER A 312 4.76 7.63 -9.24
CA SER A 312 5.96 7.91 -8.47
C SER A 312 6.54 6.64 -7.83
N GLY A 313 7.75 6.72 -7.32
CA GLY A 313 8.30 5.62 -6.54
C GLY A 313 9.80 5.67 -6.35
N THR A 314 10.25 4.99 -5.30
CA THR A 314 11.66 4.82 -4.98
C THR A 314 12.00 3.34 -4.99
N SER A 315 13.19 2.96 -5.47
CA SER A 315 13.71 1.59 -5.49
C SER A 315 12.78 0.67 -6.29
N ASN A 316 12.30 -0.44 -5.75
CA ASN A 316 11.41 -1.32 -6.53
C ASN A 316 9.97 -0.78 -6.71
N ALA A 317 9.56 0.25 -5.97
CA ALA A 317 8.35 1.01 -6.29
C ALA A 317 8.54 1.80 -7.59
N ALA A 318 9.72 2.37 -7.80
CA ALA A 318 10.10 3.01 -9.06
C ALA A 318 10.01 2.02 -10.24
N GLY A 319 10.53 0.81 -10.06
CA GLY A 319 10.37 -0.28 -11.04
C GLY A 319 8.90 -0.65 -11.29
N THR A 320 8.06 -0.62 -10.25
CA THR A 320 6.61 -0.85 -10.38
C THR A 320 5.94 0.22 -11.25
N SER A 321 6.26 1.49 -11.02
CA SER A 321 5.69 2.63 -11.78
C SER A 321 6.18 2.66 -13.22
N LEU A 322 7.44 2.34 -13.48
CA LEU A 322 7.96 2.14 -14.83
C LEU A 322 7.21 1.01 -15.57
N ARG A 323 7.00 -0.14 -14.91
CA ARG A 323 6.23 -1.24 -15.50
C ARG A 323 4.77 -0.89 -15.70
N ALA A 324 4.19 -0.02 -14.87
CA ALA A 324 2.84 0.50 -15.08
C ALA A 324 2.80 1.35 -16.36
N LEU A 325 3.72 2.29 -16.53
CA LEU A 325 3.80 3.14 -17.72
C LEU A 325 4.00 2.32 -19.01
N GLU A 326 4.90 1.32 -18.99
CA GLU A 326 5.11 0.43 -20.16
C GLU A 326 3.85 -0.35 -20.57
N LYS A 327 2.94 -0.61 -19.63
CA LYS A 327 1.69 -1.34 -19.85
C LYS A 327 0.47 -0.43 -20.00
N ASP A 328 0.65 0.85 -19.87
CA ASP A 328 -0.43 1.82 -19.94
C ASP A 328 -0.86 2.11 -21.38
N HIS A 329 -1.58 1.16 -21.96
CA HIS A 329 -2.15 1.31 -23.30
C HIS A 329 -3.38 2.22 -23.34
N LYS A 330 -3.85 2.69 -22.18
CA LYS A 330 -5.03 3.54 -22.06
C LYS A 330 -4.69 5.02 -21.83
N GLY A 331 -3.41 5.35 -21.64
CA GLY A 331 -2.97 6.70 -21.34
C GLY A 331 -3.51 7.21 -20.00
N LEU A 332 -3.44 6.36 -18.96
CA LEU A 332 -3.87 6.73 -17.62
C LEU A 332 -2.84 7.58 -16.87
N ILE A 333 -1.56 7.51 -17.28
CA ILE A 333 -0.42 8.12 -16.58
C ILE A 333 0.10 9.28 -17.43
N ASP A 334 0.03 10.51 -16.90
CA ASP A 334 0.52 11.72 -17.56
C ASP A 334 1.98 12.00 -17.26
N GLY A 335 2.45 11.60 -16.08
CA GLY A 335 3.82 11.87 -15.62
C GLY A 335 4.40 10.78 -14.76
N LEU A 336 5.75 10.69 -14.77
CA LEU A 336 6.49 9.70 -14.00
C LEU A 336 7.65 10.36 -13.26
N VAL A 337 7.73 10.16 -11.94
CA VAL A 337 8.84 10.60 -11.07
C VAL A 337 9.36 9.41 -10.30
N VAL A 338 10.53 8.91 -10.68
CA VAL A 338 11.12 7.71 -10.07
C VAL A 338 12.57 7.95 -9.65
N ILE A 339 12.94 7.36 -8.51
CA ILE A 339 14.27 7.48 -7.91
C ILE A 339 14.84 6.08 -7.73
N GLU A 340 16.06 5.88 -8.20
CA GLU A 340 16.82 4.62 -8.07
C GLU A 340 16.01 3.37 -8.43
N PRO A 341 15.45 3.31 -9.66
CA PRO A 341 14.58 2.22 -10.04
C PRO A 341 15.29 0.87 -10.01
N ASN A 342 14.71 -0.08 -9.29
CA ASN A 342 15.11 -1.47 -9.38
C ASN A 342 14.54 -2.05 -10.67
N ILE A 343 15.33 -2.01 -11.73
CA ILE A 343 14.99 -2.55 -13.05
C ILE A 343 16.01 -3.59 -13.47
N ASN A 344 15.53 -4.59 -14.17
CA ASN A 344 16.36 -5.61 -14.79
C ASN A 344 15.96 -5.68 -16.28
N PRO A 345 16.59 -4.86 -17.12
CA PRO A 345 16.24 -4.83 -18.54
C PRO A 345 16.57 -6.15 -19.21
N ASP A 346 15.73 -6.55 -20.15
CA ASP A 346 16.05 -7.66 -21.04
C ASP A 346 17.36 -7.35 -21.75
N SER A 347 18.37 -8.20 -21.53
CA SER A 347 19.61 -8.01 -22.21
C SER A 347 19.44 -8.48 -23.65
N ALA A 348 19.52 -7.55 -24.54
CA ALA A 348 19.74 -7.88 -25.96
C ALA A 348 21.21 -8.24 -26.26
N GLY A 349 22.04 -8.44 -25.25
CA GLY A 349 23.47 -8.71 -25.40
C GLY A 349 24.26 -7.59 -26.05
N LYS A 350 23.72 -6.36 -26.04
CA LYS A 350 24.24 -5.24 -26.82
C LYS A 350 24.98 -4.18 -25.99
N PHE A 351 25.08 -4.34 -24.70
CA PHE A 351 25.84 -3.43 -23.84
C PHE A 351 26.78 -4.19 -22.92
N ALA A 352 27.84 -3.57 -22.56
CA ALA A 352 28.78 -4.02 -21.55
C ALA A 352 28.88 -2.98 -20.44
N ILE A 353 29.08 -3.43 -19.21
CA ILE A 353 29.31 -2.59 -18.06
C ILE A 353 30.80 -2.66 -17.74
N ASP A 354 31.49 -1.53 -17.81
CA ASP A 354 32.86 -1.41 -17.31
C ASP A 354 32.80 -0.93 -15.86
N PHE A 355 33.33 -1.72 -14.96
CA PHE A 355 33.44 -1.39 -13.55
C PHE A 355 34.89 -1.61 -13.09
N GLY A 356 35.64 -0.54 -13.00
CA GLY A 356 37.05 -0.58 -12.57
C GLY A 356 37.99 -1.30 -13.54
N GLY A 357 37.65 -1.37 -14.82
CA GLY A 357 38.42 -2.08 -15.85
C GLY A 357 37.94 -3.52 -16.10
N ASP A 358 37.01 -4.03 -15.29
CA ASP A 358 36.37 -5.32 -15.52
C ASP A 358 35.10 -5.15 -16.36
N ILE A 359 35.03 -5.87 -17.48
CA ILE A 359 33.91 -5.83 -18.41
C ILE A 359 32.91 -6.91 -18.07
N PHE A 360 31.71 -6.51 -17.66
CA PHE A 360 30.58 -7.37 -17.44
C PHE A 360 29.65 -7.36 -18.66
N GLY A 361 29.39 -8.54 -19.23
CA GLY A 361 28.57 -8.66 -20.43
C GLY A 361 27.07 -8.73 -20.14
N GLY A 362 26.31 -8.05 -20.95
CA GLY A 362 24.91 -8.33 -21.24
C GLY A 362 23.89 -7.86 -20.22
N HIS A 363 23.89 -8.33 -19.03
CA HIS A 363 23.00 -7.92 -17.93
C HIS A 363 23.54 -8.36 -16.57
N GLY A 364 23.12 -7.71 -15.53
CA GLY A 364 23.37 -8.17 -14.18
C GLY A 364 22.61 -9.47 -13.88
N THR A 365 23.10 -10.24 -12.91
CA THR A 365 22.38 -11.38 -12.36
C THR A 365 21.06 -10.89 -11.80
N SER A 366 19.99 -11.65 -11.97
CA SER A 366 18.69 -11.27 -11.40
C SER A 366 18.81 -11.12 -9.88
N LEU A 367 18.03 -10.20 -9.29
CA LEU A 367 18.00 -10.04 -7.83
C LEU A 367 17.69 -11.36 -7.12
N PHE A 368 16.85 -12.19 -7.75
CA PHE A 368 16.50 -13.51 -7.25
C PHE A 368 17.72 -14.47 -7.22
N ASP A 369 18.52 -14.49 -8.27
CA ASP A 369 19.74 -15.30 -8.34
C ASP A 369 20.76 -14.81 -7.33
N ASN A 370 20.93 -13.48 -7.20
CA ASN A 370 21.81 -12.88 -6.20
C ASN A 370 21.39 -13.26 -4.77
N HIS A 371 20.09 -13.18 -4.44
CA HIS A 371 19.60 -13.60 -3.13
C HIS A 371 19.79 -15.10 -2.87
N THR A 372 19.62 -15.91 -3.89
CA THR A 372 19.86 -17.35 -3.79
C THR A 372 21.34 -17.64 -3.53
N LEU A 373 22.22 -17.00 -4.30
CA LEU A 373 23.68 -17.14 -4.10
C LEU A 373 24.11 -16.63 -2.73
N MET A 374 23.63 -15.46 -2.29
CA MET A 374 23.91 -14.95 -0.95
C MET A 374 23.42 -15.93 0.14
N GLY A 375 22.21 -16.47 0.00
CA GLY A 375 21.66 -17.44 0.95
C GLY A 375 22.46 -18.74 1.02
N ILE A 376 23.05 -19.17 -0.10
CA ILE A 376 23.89 -20.39 -0.16
C ILE A 376 25.28 -20.13 0.41
N TYR A 377 25.90 -19.00 0.05
CA TYR A 377 27.31 -18.75 0.37
C TYR A 377 27.52 -17.94 1.64
N ALA A 378 26.55 -17.17 2.13
CA ALA A 378 26.72 -16.38 3.35
C ALA A 378 27.16 -17.20 4.58
N PRO A 379 26.62 -18.40 4.85
CA PRO A 379 27.10 -19.23 5.95
C PRO A 379 28.56 -19.64 5.79
N CYS A 380 28.99 -19.93 4.55
CA CYS A 380 30.40 -20.28 4.27
C CYS A 380 31.33 -19.07 4.40
N ALA A 381 30.84 -17.89 3.94
CA ALA A 381 31.59 -16.63 4.06
C ALA A 381 31.80 -16.26 5.56
N ALA A 382 30.77 -16.45 6.39
CA ALA A 382 30.86 -16.20 7.82
C ALA A 382 31.95 -17.05 8.50
N LEU A 383 32.25 -18.24 7.98
CA LEU A 383 33.34 -19.10 8.46
C LEU A 383 34.72 -18.70 7.90
N SER A 384 34.84 -17.68 7.09
CA SER A 384 36.12 -17.24 6.54
C SER A 384 37.07 -16.75 7.64
N PRO A 385 38.33 -17.21 7.65
CA PRO A 385 39.30 -16.69 8.58
C PRO A 385 39.50 -15.18 8.55
N SER A 386 39.24 -14.55 7.41
CA SER A 386 39.30 -13.08 7.24
C SER A 386 38.22 -12.33 7.99
N LEU A 387 37.14 -13.00 8.39
CA LEU A 387 36.04 -12.40 9.16
C LEU A 387 36.14 -12.76 10.67
N ALA A 388 37.12 -13.56 11.08
CA ALA A 388 37.30 -13.94 12.47
C ALA A 388 37.41 -12.69 13.38
N GLY A 389 36.60 -12.65 14.43
CA GLY A 389 36.53 -11.50 15.35
C GLY A 389 35.74 -10.29 14.86
N THR A 390 35.12 -10.37 13.70
CA THR A 390 34.15 -9.34 13.24
C THR A 390 32.72 -9.71 13.65
N PRO A 391 31.75 -8.75 13.66
CA PRO A 391 30.35 -9.06 13.91
C PRO A 391 29.71 -9.97 12.85
N LEU A 392 30.42 -10.30 11.79
CA LEU A 392 29.95 -11.13 10.68
C LEU A 392 30.40 -12.59 10.77
N ASN A 393 31.17 -12.93 11.79
CA ASN A 393 31.66 -14.29 12.03
C ASN A 393 30.91 -14.95 13.21
#